data_a010103bee85ec53a58f1be910aa18a5
#
_entry.id   a010103bee85ec53a58f1be910aa18a5
#
_cell.length_a   1.000
_cell.length_b   1.000
_cell.length_c   1.000
_cell.angle_alpha   90.00
_cell.angle_beta   90.00
_cell.angle_gamma   90.00
#
_symmetry.space_group_name_H-M   'P 1'
#
loop_
_entity.id
_entity.type
_entity.pdbx_description
1 polymer ?
#
loop_
_entity_poly.entity_id
_entity_poly.type
_entity_poly.pdbx_seq_one_letter_code
_entity_poly.pdbx_strand_id
1 'polypeptide(L)'
;MPYFALFDDAVSGRAKRYQNHVESRFFRPEELDALDGALQSGWQKGLHAVLFADYGFGLPLTGVESERGGNLALHWFADCADTDAASWLARHSDDLPVGISTPQSSVSETDYLDRIRQIHEAIRRGDTYQINYTTRLHLQAYGNPVSLYRRLRQPVPYAVLSHLPDAEGQSAWTLCFSPELFLNIASDGTISTEPMKGTAPILGDGQDERRAAELQADPKNRAENVMIVDLLRNDLGKIAQIGKVCVPEPFKVSRFGSVWQMTSTIQAQALPDTSFADILRAAFPCGSITGAPKKMSMQIIESLEAEPRGLYTGSIGYLNPSSGGLGFEGAFNVVIRTLSLTPLSDGIYQGVYGVGSGIVIDSDPAAEYRECGWKARFLNELRPDFGIFETLRAENGRCTLLDRHLCRLKTSAQALNLPLPDGCENQIKQYIADLPDGAFRVKALLASDGISLSRAVLNRLTDKQRVIISPTILPAQNYLRRFKTTCRTVFDQAWQTAETQGAFDSLFFNSDGILLEGGRSNVFVKHRGQWLTPSLDLDILNGIMRQTVLDEPQKYLQTNQVIETHITQKTLQEAEEIRLSNALRGVFAAALA
;
A
#
# COMPACT_ATOMS: atom_id res chain seq x y z
N MET A 1 3.20 7.57 16.24
CA MET A 1 2.13 6.77 16.87
C MET A 1 2.80 5.67 17.69
N PRO A 2 2.33 5.28 18.90
CA PRO A 2 2.91 4.16 19.65
C PRO A 2 2.75 2.84 18.88
N TYR A 3 3.55 1.83 19.23
CA TYR A 3 3.42 0.49 18.68
C TYR A 3 2.15 -0.20 19.19
N PHE A 4 1.46 -0.90 18.29
CA PHE A 4 0.20 -1.61 18.57
C PHE A 4 -0.06 -2.72 17.55
N ALA A 5 -0.99 -3.62 17.87
CA ALA A 5 -1.64 -4.52 16.92
C ALA A 5 -3.15 -4.55 17.16
N LEU A 6 -3.93 -4.49 16.07
CA LEU A 6 -5.38 -4.58 16.06
C LEU A 6 -5.77 -5.77 15.17
N PHE A 7 -6.32 -6.82 15.78
CA PHE A 7 -6.95 -7.92 15.07
C PHE A 7 -8.41 -7.57 14.84
N ASP A 8 -8.82 -7.48 13.60
CA ASP A 8 -10.12 -6.95 13.17
C ASP A 8 -10.94 -8.03 12.47
N ASP A 9 -11.91 -8.60 13.17
CA ASP A 9 -12.94 -9.40 12.54
C ASP A 9 -14.06 -8.50 12.01
N ALA A 10 -13.90 -8.06 10.78
CA ALA A 10 -14.84 -7.15 10.13
C ALA A 10 -16.17 -7.85 9.75
N VAL A 11 -16.28 -9.18 9.86
CA VAL A 11 -17.53 -9.94 9.66
C VAL A 11 -18.39 -9.88 10.89
N SER A 12 -17.83 -10.15 12.09
CA SER A 12 -18.55 -10.10 13.36
C SER A 12 -18.59 -8.70 13.99
N GLY A 13 -17.78 -7.77 13.49
CA GLY A 13 -17.61 -6.42 14.07
C GLY A 13 -16.78 -6.39 15.35
N ARG A 14 -16.18 -7.50 15.74
CA ARG A 14 -15.34 -7.61 16.93
C ARG A 14 -13.88 -7.36 16.59
N ALA A 15 -13.14 -6.76 17.52
CA ALA A 15 -11.71 -6.61 17.38
C ALA A 15 -11.00 -6.82 18.71
N LYS A 16 -9.76 -7.28 18.63
CA LYS A 16 -8.85 -7.41 19.78
C LYS A 16 -7.66 -6.48 19.56
N ARG A 17 -7.43 -5.62 20.56
CA ARG A 17 -6.39 -4.59 20.51
C ARG A 17 -5.28 -4.89 21.49
N TYR A 18 -4.03 -4.84 21.02
CA TYR A 18 -2.81 -4.96 21.83
C TYR A 18 -2.11 -3.60 21.85
N GLN A 19 -1.78 -3.11 23.06
CA GLN A 19 -1.18 -1.80 23.30
C GLN A 19 -0.10 -1.88 24.36
N ASN A 20 0.63 -0.76 24.54
CA ASN A 20 1.74 -0.67 25.47
C ASN A 20 2.77 -1.77 25.19
N HIS A 21 3.34 -1.70 23.98
CA HIS A 21 4.41 -2.58 23.54
C HIS A 21 5.58 -2.53 24.53
N VAL A 22 6.06 -3.69 24.94
CA VAL A 22 7.12 -3.86 25.94
C VAL A 22 8.45 -4.18 25.27
N GLU A 23 8.47 -5.23 24.45
CA GLU A 23 9.67 -5.68 23.73
C GLU A 23 9.30 -6.50 22.49
N SER A 24 10.24 -6.61 21.56
CA SER A 24 10.18 -7.52 20.41
C SER A 24 11.39 -8.44 20.43
N ARG A 25 11.15 -9.72 20.14
CA ARG A 25 12.21 -10.71 19.98
C ARG A 25 12.05 -11.38 18.62
N PHE A 26 13.15 -11.49 17.90
CA PHE A 26 13.19 -12.11 16.57
C PHE A 26 13.94 -13.42 16.65
N PHE A 27 13.33 -14.47 16.12
CA PHE A 27 13.90 -15.82 16.09
C PHE A 27 14.22 -16.20 14.66
N ARG A 28 15.40 -16.78 14.46
CA ARG A 28 15.74 -17.51 13.24
C ARG A 28 15.20 -18.95 13.34
N PRO A 29 15.09 -19.68 12.23
CA PRO A 29 14.60 -21.07 12.25
C PRO A 29 15.38 -21.99 13.20
N GLU A 30 16.69 -21.76 13.35
CA GLU A 30 17.58 -22.54 14.23
C GLU A 30 17.32 -22.26 15.73
N GLU A 31 16.67 -21.13 16.03
CA GLU A 31 16.35 -20.69 17.40
C GLU A 31 14.91 -21.05 17.81
N LEU A 32 14.18 -21.80 16.97
CA LEU A 32 12.76 -22.13 17.20
C LEU A 32 12.52 -22.84 18.54
N ASP A 33 13.46 -23.65 19.03
CA ASP A 33 13.36 -24.32 20.34
C ASP A 33 13.33 -23.33 21.51
N ALA A 34 13.85 -22.13 21.36
CA ALA A 34 13.83 -21.10 22.39
C ALA A 34 12.47 -20.35 22.46
N LEU A 35 11.59 -20.53 21.46
CA LEU A 35 10.32 -19.79 21.39
C LEU A 35 9.38 -20.14 22.54
N ASP A 36 9.19 -21.44 22.83
CA ASP A 36 8.28 -21.87 23.89
C ASP A 36 8.71 -21.36 25.27
N GLY A 37 10.01 -21.36 25.55
CA GLY A 37 10.57 -20.75 26.78
C GLY A 37 10.35 -19.24 26.84
N ALA A 38 10.46 -18.53 25.73
CA ALA A 38 10.17 -17.10 25.65
C ALA A 38 8.68 -16.82 25.90
N LEU A 39 7.78 -17.62 25.34
CA LEU A 39 6.34 -17.52 25.54
C LEU A 39 5.99 -17.70 27.04
N GLN A 40 6.48 -18.76 27.67
CA GLN A 40 6.27 -19.02 29.08
C GLN A 40 6.77 -17.86 29.96
N SER A 41 7.97 -17.36 29.69
CA SER A 41 8.56 -16.25 30.44
C SER A 41 7.74 -14.95 30.33
N GLY A 42 7.20 -14.63 29.17
CA GLY A 42 6.37 -13.45 28.99
C GLY A 42 5.00 -13.58 29.65
N TRP A 43 4.35 -14.74 29.55
CA TRP A 43 3.06 -15.00 30.22
C TRP A 43 3.18 -14.97 31.75
N GLN A 44 4.29 -15.47 32.32
CA GLN A 44 4.54 -15.34 33.77
C GLN A 44 4.65 -13.88 34.24
N LYS A 45 5.02 -12.96 33.34
CA LYS A 45 5.02 -11.51 33.59
C LYS A 45 3.67 -10.84 33.30
N GLY A 46 2.64 -11.61 32.90
CA GLY A 46 1.32 -11.09 32.55
C GLY A 46 1.28 -10.40 31.19
N LEU A 47 2.25 -10.67 30.29
CA LEU A 47 2.31 -10.05 28.97
C LEU A 47 1.49 -10.83 27.93
N HIS A 48 1.08 -10.14 26.88
CA HIS A 48 0.28 -10.67 25.77
C HIS A 48 1.15 -10.81 24.51
N ALA A 49 1.11 -12.01 23.89
CA ALA A 49 1.95 -12.36 22.75
C ALA A 49 1.24 -12.11 21.41
N VAL A 50 1.90 -11.39 20.52
CA VAL A 50 1.54 -11.27 19.11
C VAL A 50 2.73 -11.74 18.26
N LEU A 51 2.47 -12.60 17.26
CA LEU A 51 3.50 -13.24 16.47
C LEU A 51 3.33 -12.94 14.97
N PHE A 52 4.47 -12.71 14.32
CA PHE A 52 4.58 -12.52 12.88
C PHE A 52 5.62 -13.49 12.35
N ALA A 53 5.24 -14.38 11.46
CA ALA A 53 6.15 -15.35 10.86
C ALA A 53 6.29 -15.09 9.37
N ASP A 54 7.49 -14.78 8.91
CA ASP A 54 7.81 -14.65 7.50
C ASP A 54 7.74 -16.01 6.78
N TYR A 55 7.33 -16.01 5.51
CA TYR A 55 7.36 -17.24 4.70
C TYR A 55 8.74 -17.89 4.69
N GLY A 56 9.81 -17.09 4.56
CA GLY A 56 11.19 -17.56 4.54
C GLY A 56 11.63 -18.29 5.81
N PHE A 57 11.02 -17.98 6.97
CA PHE A 57 11.26 -18.71 8.21
C PHE A 57 10.88 -20.20 8.09
N GLY A 58 9.90 -20.53 7.26
CA GLY A 58 9.45 -21.91 7.05
C GLY A 58 10.28 -22.72 6.06
N LEU A 59 11.18 -22.12 5.28
CA LEU A 59 12.00 -22.85 4.29
C LEU A 59 12.89 -23.89 4.96
N PRO A 60 13.72 -23.56 5.97
CA PRO A 60 14.53 -24.57 6.68
C PRO A 60 13.67 -25.60 7.44
N LEU A 61 12.50 -25.21 7.97
CA LEU A 61 11.61 -26.13 8.68
C LEU A 61 11.09 -27.27 7.75
N THR A 62 11.02 -26.98 6.47
CA THR A 62 10.64 -27.99 5.43
C THR A 62 11.85 -28.63 4.76
N GLY A 63 13.09 -28.28 5.19
CA GLY A 63 14.33 -28.77 4.63
C GLY A 63 14.63 -28.19 3.24
N VAL A 64 14.22 -26.96 2.97
CA VAL A 64 14.58 -26.18 1.79
C VAL A 64 15.69 -25.21 2.16
N GLU A 65 16.83 -25.31 1.49
CA GLU A 65 17.95 -24.39 1.66
C GLU A 65 17.64 -23.09 0.89
N SER A 66 17.88 -21.94 1.53
CA SER A 66 17.70 -20.63 0.94
C SER A 66 18.60 -19.59 1.64
N GLU A 67 19.16 -18.69 0.86
CA GLU A 67 19.89 -17.52 1.37
C GLU A 67 18.95 -16.34 1.70
N ARG A 68 17.68 -16.42 1.31
CA ARG A 68 16.71 -15.31 1.44
C ARG A 68 16.24 -15.07 2.88
N GLY A 69 16.38 -16.08 3.73
CA GLY A 69 16.08 -15.97 5.15
C GLY A 69 14.62 -15.67 5.47
N GLY A 70 14.33 -15.46 6.73
CA GLY A 70 13.05 -15.03 7.29
C GLY A 70 13.11 -15.15 8.81
N ASN A 71 12.30 -14.35 9.49
CA ASN A 71 12.24 -14.31 10.94
C ASN A 71 10.84 -14.69 11.42
N LEU A 72 10.79 -15.16 12.67
CA LEU A 72 9.59 -15.17 13.49
C LEU A 72 9.75 -14.08 14.54
N ALA A 73 8.89 -13.06 14.48
CA ALA A 73 8.87 -11.98 15.46
C ALA A 73 7.82 -12.28 16.54
N LEU A 74 8.22 -12.16 17.80
CA LEU A 74 7.38 -12.22 18.98
C LEU A 74 7.35 -10.82 19.61
N HIS A 75 6.19 -10.17 19.57
CA HIS A 75 5.96 -8.86 20.15
C HIS A 75 5.16 -8.99 21.43
N TRP A 76 5.67 -8.42 22.51
CA TRP A 76 5.04 -8.43 23.82
C TRP A 76 4.32 -7.12 24.13
N PHE A 77 3.10 -7.23 24.65
CA PHE A 77 2.27 -6.10 25.04
C PHE A 77 1.82 -6.24 26.49
N ALA A 78 1.79 -5.11 27.19
CA ALA A 78 1.26 -5.07 28.58
C ALA A 78 -0.28 -5.13 28.61
N ASP A 79 -0.95 -4.64 27.56
CA ASP A 79 -2.41 -4.56 27.54
C ASP A 79 -3.00 -5.26 26.29
N CYS A 80 -4.06 -6.03 26.55
CA CYS A 80 -4.93 -6.62 25.55
C CYS A 80 -6.39 -6.38 25.91
N ALA A 81 -7.20 -5.88 24.97
CA ALA A 81 -8.62 -5.62 25.22
C ALA A 81 -9.46 -5.83 23.96
N ASP A 82 -10.69 -6.29 24.15
CA ASP A 82 -11.69 -6.27 23.11
C ASP A 82 -12.14 -4.83 22.82
N THR A 83 -12.41 -4.53 21.56
CA THR A 83 -12.82 -3.20 21.11
C THR A 83 -13.73 -3.29 19.89
N ASP A 84 -14.45 -2.20 19.60
CA ASP A 84 -15.09 -2.01 18.30
C ASP A 84 -14.07 -1.40 17.32
N ALA A 85 -13.76 -2.15 16.25
CA ALA A 85 -12.78 -1.74 15.27
C ALA A 85 -13.15 -0.42 14.58
N ALA A 86 -14.42 -0.23 14.22
CA ALA A 86 -14.87 0.97 13.51
C ALA A 86 -14.67 2.23 14.36
N SER A 87 -15.05 2.19 15.63
CA SER A 87 -14.85 3.28 16.59
C SER A 87 -13.37 3.55 16.88
N TRP A 88 -12.56 2.49 16.96
CA TRP A 88 -11.12 2.64 17.17
C TRP A 88 -10.45 3.31 15.95
N LEU A 89 -10.74 2.82 14.76
CA LEU A 89 -10.23 3.38 13.51
C LEU A 89 -10.64 4.85 13.32
N ALA A 90 -11.92 5.18 13.61
CA ALA A 90 -12.41 6.56 13.49
C ALA A 90 -11.67 7.54 14.42
N ARG A 91 -11.28 7.10 15.62
CA ARG A 91 -10.55 7.94 16.60
C ARG A 91 -9.07 8.13 16.24
N HIS A 92 -8.47 7.22 15.48
CA HIS A 92 -7.05 7.25 15.13
C HIS A 92 -6.81 7.63 13.66
N SER A 93 -7.86 7.78 12.87
CA SER A 93 -7.84 8.39 11.54
C SER A 93 -7.83 9.90 11.64
N ASP A 94 -7.33 10.54 10.60
CA ASP A 94 -7.50 11.97 10.35
C ASP A 94 -8.31 12.20 9.06
N ASP A 95 -8.65 13.46 8.80
CA ASP A 95 -9.37 13.88 7.59
C ASP A 95 -8.42 14.32 6.46
N LEU A 96 -7.10 14.10 6.64
CA LEU A 96 -6.13 14.43 5.61
C LEU A 96 -6.20 13.40 4.48
N PRO A 97 -5.91 13.83 3.24
CA PRO A 97 -5.91 12.92 2.11
C PRO A 97 -4.88 11.79 2.28
N VAL A 98 -5.32 10.57 2.04
CA VAL A 98 -4.49 9.37 2.04
C VAL A 98 -4.66 8.62 0.72
N GLY A 99 -3.61 7.93 0.29
CA GLY A 99 -3.68 7.15 -0.93
C GLY A 99 -2.38 6.44 -1.25
N ILE A 100 -2.31 5.96 -2.48
CA ILE A 100 -1.16 5.23 -3.01
C ILE A 100 -0.80 5.75 -4.41
N SER A 101 0.44 5.50 -4.84
CA SER A 101 0.81 5.59 -6.25
C SER A 101 0.25 4.39 -7.02
N THR A 102 0.22 4.47 -8.34
CA THR A 102 -0.11 3.32 -9.20
C THR A 102 0.86 2.16 -8.90
N PRO A 103 0.34 0.99 -8.48
CA PRO A 103 1.19 -0.16 -8.20
C PRO A 103 1.97 -0.63 -9.43
N GLN A 104 3.25 -0.96 -9.24
CA GLN A 104 4.13 -1.46 -10.28
C GLN A 104 4.49 -2.91 -9.99
N SER A 105 4.29 -3.80 -10.98
CA SER A 105 4.66 -5.20 -10.84
C SER A 105 6.19 -5.38 -10.85
N SER A 106 6.70 -6.24 -9.98
CA SER A 106 8.11 -6.63 -9.95
C SER A 106 8.52 -7.52 -11.13
N VAL A 107 7.55 -8.06 -11.85
CA VAL A 107 7.76 -8.99 -12.97
C VAL A 107 6.94 -8.52 -14.16
N SER A 108 7.53 -8.49 -15.35
CA SER A 108 6.81 -8.19 -16.58
C SER A 108 5.81 -9.31 -16.92
N GLU A 109 4.79 -8.99 -17.73
CA GLU A 109 3.85 -10.02 -18.20
C GLU A 109 4.58 -11.15 -18.93
N THR A 110 5.54 -10.83 -19.79
CA THR A 110 6.32 -11.82 -20.54
C THR A 110 7.08 -12.76 -19.61
N ASP A 111 7.77 -12.22 -18.59
CA ASP A 111 8.50 -13.03 -17.61
C ASP A 111 7.55 -13.87 -16.79
N TYR A 112 6.38 -13.33 -16.39
CA TYR A 112 5.36 -14.09 -15.67
C TYR A 112 4.89 -15.31 -16.48
N LEU A 113 4.54 -15.10 -17.75
CA LEU A 113 4.11 -16.18 -18.63
C LEU A 113 5.20 -17.26 -18.80
N ASP A 114 6.47 -16.88 -18.89
CA ASP A 114 7.59 -17.81 -18.97
C ASP A 114 7.78 -18.62 -17.68
N ARG A 115 7.59 -18.01 -16.51
CA ARG A 115 7.62 -18.73 -15.22
C ARG A 115 6.49 -19.75 -15.13
N ILE A 116 5.27 -19.42 -15.57
CA ILE A 116 4.16 -20.38 -15.59
C ILE A 116 4.48 -21.57 -16.51
N ARG A 117 5.10 -21.36 -17.69
CA ARG A 117 5.54 -22.45 -18.56
C ARG A 117 6.55 -23.38 -17.87
N GLN A 118 7.52 -22.82 -17.13
CA GLN A 118 8.50 -23.61 -16.35
C GLN A 118 7.80 -24.43 -15.25
N ILE A 119 6.78 -23.88 -14.60
CA ILE A 119 5.95 -24.61 -13.62
C ILE A 119 5.21 -25.77 -14.31
N HIS A 120 4.60 -25.53 -15.47
CA HIS A 120 3.95 -26.59 -16.24
C HIS A 120 4.93 -27.72 -16.63
N GLU A 121 6.17 -27.39 -16.96
CA GLU A 121 7.21 -28.41 -17.23
C GLU A 121 7.53 -29.23 -15.98
N ALA A 122 7.63 -28.58 -14.80
CA ALA A 122 7.82 -29.29 -13.53
C ALA A 122 6.63 -30.23 -13.22
N ILE A 123 5.40 -29.77 -13.46
CA ILE A 123 4.20 -30.60 -13.28
C ILE A 123 4.21 -31.80 -14.26
N ARG A 124 4.57 -31.58 -15.54
CA ARG A 124 4.66 -32.67 -16.53
C ARG A 124 5.74 -33.70 -16.19
N ARG A 125 6.83 -33.28 -15.55
CA ARG A 125 7.86 -34.22 -15.04
C ARG A 125 7.39 -35.00 -13.81
N GLY A 126 6.29 -34.59 -13.18
CA GLY A 126 5.79 -35.18 -11.94
C GLY A 126 6.47 -34.67 -10.67
N ASP A 127 7.21 -33.54 -10.75
CA ASP A 127 7.88 -32.94 -9.61
C ASP A 127 6.86 -32.38 -8.62
N THR A 128 5.74 -31.86 -9.12
CA THR A 128 4.67 -31.25 -8.33
C THR A 128 3.32 -31.39 -9.03
N TYR A 129 2.23 -31.22 -8.29
CA TYR A 129 0.86 -31.20 -8.84
C TYR A 129 0.29 -29.79 -8.94
N GLN A 130 0.68 -28.93 -7.99
CA GLN A 130 0.27 -27.54 -7.92
C GLN A 130 1.39 -26.70 -7.29
N ILE A 131 1.59 -25.49 -7.79
CA ILE A 131 2.46 -24.47 -7.18
C ILE A 131 1.69 -23.18 -7.02
N ASN A 132 1.75 -22.58 -5.83
CA ASN A 132 1.29 -21.20 -5.63
C ASN A 132 2.43 -20.24 -6.03
N TYR A 133 2.41 -19.73 -7.28
CA TYR A 133 3.40 -18.79 -7.79
C TYR A 133 2.98 -17.35 -7.49
N THR A 134 3.93 -16.50 -7.05
CA THR A 134 3.62 -15.15 -6.58
C THR A 134 4.58 -14.09 -7.12
N THR A 135 4.08 -12.85 -7.22
CA THR A 135 4.84 -11.65 -7.56
C THR A 135 4.59 -10.54 -6.54
N ARG A 136 5.35 -9.44 -6.64
CA ARG A 136 5.18 -8.27 -5.79
C ARG A 136 4.70 -7.09 -6.61
N LEU A 137 3.87 -6.27 -5.99
CA LEU A 137 3.51 -4.94 -6.45
C LEU A 137 4.18 -3.93 -5.53
N HIS A 138 4.98 -3.04 -6.12
CA HIS A 138 5.64 -1.94 -5.42
C HIS A 138 4.87 -0.65 -5.65
N LEU A 139 4.72 0.13 -4.59
CA LEU A 139 4.01 1.40 -4.62
C LEU A 139 4.56 2.35 -3.56
N GLN A 140 4.21 3.62 -3.65
CA GLN A 140 4.32 4.56 -2.53
C GLN A 140 2.95 4.80 -1.93
N ALA A 141 2.87 4.80 -0.60
CA ALA A 141 1.68 5.23 0.12
C ALA A 141 1.95 6.59 0.79
N TYR A 142 0.91 7.42 0.92
CA TYR A 142 0.99 8.72 1.57
C TYR A 142 -0.18 8.95 2.53
N GLY A 143 0.09 9.75 3.55
CA GLY A 143 -0.86 10.09 4.60
C GLY A 143 -0.85 9.10 5.77
N ASN A 144 -1.88 9.13 6.60
CA ASN A 144 -1.98 8.31 7.81
C ASN A 144 -2.32 6.84 7.47
N PRO A 145 -1.48 5.85 7.85
CA PRO A 145 -1.76 4.43 7.54
C PRO A 145 -3.04 3.88 8.18
N VAL A 146 -3.51 4.44 9.30
CA VAL A 146 -4.80 4.06 9.90
C VAL A 146 -5.96 4.54 9.02
N SER A 147 -5.89 5.78 8.50
CA SER A 147 -6.85 6.30 7.54
C SER A 147 -6.84 5.49 6.24
N LEU A 148 -5.66 5.06 5.78
CA LEU A 148 -5.51 4.20 4.60
C LEU A 148 -6.13 2.81 4.84
N TYR A 149 -5.86 2.18 5.99
CA TYR A 149 -6.49 0.91 6.38
C TYR A 149 -8.02 1.03 6.39
N ARG A 150 -8.55 2.09 7.00
CA ARG A 150 -9.99 2.35 7.07
C ARG A 150 -10.63 2.44 5.68
N ARG A 151 -9.97 3.07 4.71
CA ARG A 151 -10.44 3.16 3.31
C ARG A 151 -10.37 1.83 2.57
N LEU A 152 -9.37 1.00 2.87
CA LEU A 152 -9.15 -0.30 2.25
C LEU A 152 -9.89 -1.44 2.95
N ARG A 153 -10.47 -1.20 4.15
CA ARG A 153 -11.07 -2.23 5.00
C ARG A 153 -12.07 -3.09 4.25
N GLN A 154 -11.87 -4.40 4.33
CA GLN A 154 -12.70 -5.42 3.69
C GLN A 154 -13.48 -6.21 4.75
N PRO A 155 -14.67 -6.76 4.44
CA PRO A 155 -15.44 -7.60 5.35
C PRO A 155 -14.84 -9.01 5.42
N VAL A 156 -13.71 -9.14 6.09
CA VAL A 156 -12.96 -10.39 6.29
C VAL A 156 -12.76 -10.67 7.78
N PRO A 157 -12.63 -11.96 8.20
CA PRO A 157 -12.59 -12.32 9.62
C PRO A 157 -11.20 -12.22 10.27
N TYR A 158 -10.12 -12.23 9.49
CA TYR A 158 -8.75 -12.33 10.01
C TYR A 158 -7.87 -11.15 9.60
N ALA A 159 -8.45 -9.96 9.55
CA ALA A 159 -7.69 -8.75 9.23
C ALA A 159 -6.83 -8.30 10.42
N VAL A 160 -5.70 -7.67 10.09
CA VAL A 160 -4.77 -7.12 11.10
C VAL A 160 -4.25 -5.77 10.64
N LEU A 161 -4.34 -4.78 11.51
CA LEU A 161 -3.61 -3.52 11.37
C LEU A 161 -2.55 -3.45 12.47
N SER A 162 -1.29 -3.27 12.11
CA SER A 162 -0.23 -3.12 13.10
C SER A 162 0.76 -2.02 12.75
N HIS A 163 1.36 -1.47 13.79
CA HIS A 163 2.54 -0.61 13.75
C HIS A 163 3.54 -1.17 14.74
N LEU A 164 4.60 -1.78 14.25
CA LEU A 164 5.55 -2.57 15.05
C LEU A 164 6.98 -2.37 14.55
N PRO A 165 8.01 -2.59 15.38
CA PRO A 165 9.39 -2.60 14.90
C PRO A 165 9.68 -3.88 14.10
N ASP A 166 10.45 -3.74 13.04
CA ASP A 166 11.06 -4.86 12.31
C ASP A 166 12.35 -5.37 13.01
N ALA A 167 13.04 -6.33 12.39
CA ALA A 167 14.25 -6.92 12.94
C ALA A 167 15.43 -5.94 13.04
N GLU A 168 15.45 -4.90 12.26
CA GLU A 168 16.41 -3.79 12.26
C GLU A 168 16.03 -2.68 13.25
N GLY A 169 14.88 -2.81 13.93
CA GLY A 169 14.35 -1.82 14.87
C GLY A 169 13.66 -0.62 14.19
N GLN A 170 13.44 -0.69 12.88
CA GLN A 170 12.69 0.34 12.17
C GLN A 170 11.18 0.10 12.32
N SER A 171 10.40 1.18 12.37
CA SER A 171 8.96 1.04 12.45
C SER A 171 8.37 0.57 11.12
N ALA A 172 7.50 -0.42 11.16
CA ALA A 172 6.80 -0.95 10.01
C ALA A 172 5.29 -1.01 10.25
N TRP A 173 4.53 -0.81 9.18
CA TRP A 173 3.08 -0.96 9.20
C TRP A 173 2.66 -2.20 8.41
N THR A 174 1.70 -2.93 8.95
CA THR A 174 1.06 -4.05 8.25
C THR A 174 -0.44 -3.81 8.16
N LEU A 175 -0.94 -3.69 6.93
CA LEU A 175 -2.35 -3.55 6.61
C LEU A 175 -2.80 -4.88 5.96
N CYS A 176 -3.21 -5.84 6.79
CA CYS A 176 -3.59 -7.18 6.37
C CYS A 176 -5.12 -7.32 6.31
N PHE A 177 -5.64 -7.80 5.18
CA PHE A 177 -7.07 -8.04 4.95
C PHE A 177 -7.31 -9.51 4.62
N SER A 178 -6.71 -10.41 5.42
CA SER A 178 -6.77 -11.84 5.18
C SER A 178 -8.16 -12.42 5.43
N PRO A 179 -8.70 -13.20 4.48
CA PRO A 179 -9.91 -13.98 4.69
C PRO A 179 -9.63 -15.39 5.22
N GLU A 180 -8.36 -15.85 5.28
CA GLU A 180 -8.01 -17.25 5.43
C GLU A 180 -7.42 -17.57 6.80
N LEU A 181 -7.98 -18.58 7.46
CA LEU A 181 -7.47 -19.13 8.71
C LEU A 181 -6.34 -20.11 8.43
N PHE A 182 -5.15 -19.81 8.98
CA PHE A 182 -4.05 -20.79 9.00
C PHE A 182 -4.23 -21.79 10.13
N LEU A 183 -4.28 -21.33 11.39
CA LEU A 183 -4.46 -22.16 12.56
C LEU A 183 -5.35 -21.48 13.58
N ASN A 184 -6.27 -22.24 14.16
CA ASN A 184 -6.92 -21.91 15.42
C ASN A 184 -6.60 -23.03 16.42
N ILE A 185 -6.03 -22.64 17.56
CA ILE A 185 -5.64 -23.54 18.64
C ILE A 185 -6.60 -23.27 19.79
N ALA A 186 -7.49 -24.19 20.03
CA ALA A 186 -8.49 -24.07 21.10
C ALA A 186 -7.92 -24.48 22.46
N SER A 187 -8.56 -24.01 23.53
CA SER A 187 -8.16 -24.29 24.92
C SER A 187 -8.16 -25.77 25.29
N ASP A 188 -8.90 -26.62 24.58
CA ASP A 188 -8.93 -28.07 24.77
C ASP A 188 -7.83 -28.84 24.01
N GLY A 189 -6.96 -28.13 23.27
CA GLY A 189 -5.91 -28.71 22.44
C GLY A 189 -6.35 -29.14 21.04
N THR A 190 -7.60 -28.81 20.65
CA THR A 190 -8.04 -28.96 19.25
C THR A 190 -7.37 -27.91 18.38
N ILE A 191 -6.72 -28.34 17.29
CA ILE A 191 -6.14 -27.46 16.27
C ILE A 191 -6.99 -27.56 15.01
N SER A 192 -7.43 -26.43 14.47
CA SER A 192 -8.19 -26.37 13.22
C SER A 192 -7.55 -25.44 12.19
N THR A 193 -7.75 -25.75 10.92
CA THR A 193 -7.33 -24.95 9.76
C THR A 193 -8.45 -24.93 8.72
N GLU A 194 -8.57 -23.85 7.96
CA GLU A 194 -9.69 -23.67 7.02
C GLU A 194 -9.21 -23.11 5.68
N PRO A 195 -8.63 -23.97 4.80
CA PRO A 195 -8.21 -23.55 3.47
C PRO A 195 -9.40 -23.14 2.60
N MET A 196 -9.15 -22.16 1.74
CA MET A 196 -10.14 -21.62 0.81
C MET A 196 -9.77 -21.94 -0.64
N LYS A 197 -10.72 -22.53 -1.38
CA LYS A 197 -10.60 -22.79 -2.82
C LYS A 197 -11.94 -22.61 -3.52
N GLY A 198 -11.91 -21.94 -4.67
CA GLY A 198 -13.12 -21.64 -5.43
C GLY A 198 -13.83 -20.39 -4.96
N THR A 199 -14.23 -19.55 -5.92
CA THR A 199 -14.90 -18.26 -5.68
C THR A 199 -15.99 -18.04 -6.71
N ALA A 200 -17.16 -17.54 -6.29
CA ALA A 200 -18.21 -17.08 -7.19
C ALA A 200 -18.70 -15.70 -6.77
N PRO A 201 -19.09 -14.81 -7.70
CA PRO A 201 -19.53 -13.46 -7.38
C PRO A 201 -20.94 -13.46 -6.76
N ILE A 202 -21.21 -12.48 -5.90
CA ILE A 202 -22.54 -12.13 -5.41
C ILE A 202 -22.95 -10.84 -6.14
N LEU A 203 -23.98 -10.93 -7.00
CA LEU A 203 -24.40 -9.82 -7.88
C LEU A 203 -25.71 -9.16 -7.47
N GLY A 204 -26.48 -9.77 -6.54
CA GLY A 204 -27.76 -9.27 -6.10
C GLY A 204 -28.87 -9.37 -7.16
N ASP A 205 -28.71 -10.22 -8.16
CA ASP A 205 -29.62 -10.40 -9.30
C ASP A 205 -30.63 -11.55 -9.13
N GLY A 206 -30.74 -12.07 -7.90
CA GLY A 206 -31.61 -13.19 -7.56
C GLY A 206 -31.07 -14.58 -7.96
N GLN A 207 -29.84 -14.67 -8.50
CA GLN A 207 -29.17 -15.93 -8.85
C GLN A 207 -28.01 -16.30 -7.90
N ASP A 208 -27.83 -15.55 -6.82
CA ASP A 208 -26.67 -15.69 -5.95
C ASP A 208 -26.61 -17.07 -5.26
N GLU A 209 -27.75 -17.56 -4.75
CA GLU A 209 -27.85 -18.90 -4.13
C GLU A 209 -27.57 -20.03 -5.16
N ARG A 210 -27.99 -19.83 -6.40
CA ARG A 210 -27.67 -20.77 -7.48
C ARG A 210 -26.17 -20.80 -7.74
N ARG A 211 -25.48 -19.65 -7.80
CA ARG A 211 -24.03 -19.56 -7.96
C ARG A 211 -23.30 -20.24 -6.79
N ALA A 212 -23.80 -20.09 -5.56
CA ALA A 212 -23.27 -20.79 -4.40
C ALA A 212 -23.39 -22.32 -4.54
N ALA A 213 -24.56 -22.80 -4.96
CA ALA A 213 -24.80 -24.24 -5.19
C ALA A 213 -23.96 -24.79 -6.36
N GLU A 214 -23.82 -24.03 -7.45
CA GLU A 214 -22.96 -24.39 -8.58
C GLU A 214 -21.50 -24.46 -8.15
N LEU A 215 -20.99 -23.50 -7.37
CA LEU A 215 -19.65 -23.51 -6.80
C LEU A 215 -19.44 -24.75 -5.92
N GLN A 216 -20.40 -25.06 -5.05
CA GLN A 216 -20.31 -26.22 -4.14
C GLN A 216 -20.27 -27.56 -4.90
N ALA A 217 -20.97 -27.64 -6.04
CA ALA A 217 -21.05 -28.84 -6.88
C ALA A 217 -19.93 -28.94 -7.91
N ASP A 218 -19.15 -27.88 -8.14
CA ASP A 218 -18.14 -27.83 -9.20
C ASP A 218 -17.02 -28.85 -9.00
N PRO A 219 -16.82 -29.80 -9.94
CA PRO A 219 -15.87 -30.89 -9.77
C PRO A 219 -14.41 -30.40 -9.72
N LYS A 220 -14.06 -29.33 -10.44
CA LYS A 220 -12.70 -28.77 -10.48
C LYS A 220 -12.36 -28.13 -9.13
N ASN A 221 -13.21 -27.21 -8.64
CA ASN A 221 -13.01 -26.55 -7.36
C ASN A 221 -12.96 -27.56 -6.20
N ARG A 222 -13.79 -28.61 -6.24
CA ARG A 222 -13.73 -29.69 -5.25
C ARG A 222 -12.45 -30.48 -5.31
N ALA A 223 -11.95 -30.84 -6.50
CA ALA A 223 -10.69 -31.55 -6.65
C ALA A 223 -9.49 -30.75 -6.13
N GLU A 224 -9.42 -29.47 -6.44
CA GLU A 224 -8.40 -28.56 -5.91
C GLU A 224 -8.50 -28.43 -4.38
N ASN A 225 -9.72 -28.33 -3.85
CA ASN A 225 -9.94 -28.27 -2.40
C ASN A 225 -9.49 -29.56 -1.70
N VAL A 226 -9.85 -30.73 -2.22
CA VAL A 226 -9.44 -32.05 -1.67
C VAL A 226 -7.93 -32.17 -1.60
N MET A 227 -7.20 -31.74 -2.63
CA MET A 227 -5.74 -31.81 -2.65
C MET A 227 -5.11 -30.98 -1.50
N ILE A 228 -5.62 -29.78 -1.26
CA ILE A 228 -5.14 -28.93 -0.17
C ILE A 228 -5.57 -29.46 1.20
N VAL A 229 -6.80 -29.96 1.30
CA VAL A 229 -7.29 -30.63 2.52
C VAL A 229 -6.39 -31.81 2.89
N ASP A 230 -6.02 -32.65 1.93
CA ASP A 230 -5.16 -33.79 2.19
C ASP A 230 -3.74 -33.39 2.63
N LEU A 231 -3.19 -32.33 2.01
CA LEU A 231 -1.92 -31.75 2.41
C LEU A 231 -1.95 -31.27 3.86
N LEU A 232 -2.98 -30.52 4.26
CA LEU A 232 -3.11 -29.98 5.63
C LEU A 232 -3.47 -31.08 6.65
N ARG A 233 -4.23 -32.10 6.26
CA ARG A 233 -4.44 -33.30 7.07
C ARG A 233 -3.11 -33.99 7.39
N ASN A 234 -2.24 -34.14 6.39
CA ASN A 234 -0.91 -34.71 6.58
C ASN A 234 -0.07 -33.84 7.52
N ASP A 235 -0.11 -32.52 7.38
CA ASP A 235 0.64 -31.62 8.25
C ASP A 235 0.17 -31.71 9.71
N LEU A 236 -1.13 -31.60 9.96
CA LEU A 236 -1.68 -31.74 11.32
C LEU A 236 -1.54 -33.16 11.86
N GLY A 237 -1.53 -34.19 10.98
CA GLY A 237 -1.33 -35.58 11.36
C GLY A 237 0.01 -35.85 12.05
N LYS A 238 1.05 -35.05 11.82
CA LYS A 238 2.37 -35.19 12.45
C LYS A 238 2.34 -34.92 13.97
N ILE A 239 1.37 -34.14 14.44
CA ILE A 239 1.24 -33.71 15.84
C ILE A 239 -0.07 -34.15 16.49
N ALA A 240 -0.91 -34.88 15.76
CA ALA A 240 -2.21 -35.33 16.21
C ALA A 240 -2.17 -36.70 16.90
N GLN A 241 -3.09 -36.91 17.81
CA GLN A 241 -3.38 -38.25 18.34
C GLN A 241 -3.87 -39.17 17.21
N ILE A 242 -3.51 -40.46 17.27
CA ILE A 242 -3.86 -41.45 16.25
C ILE A 242 -5.38 -41.51 16.05
N GLY A 243 -5.82 -41.36 14.79
CA GLY A 243 -7.23 -41.39 14.42
C GLY A 243 -8.03 -40.17 14.78
N LYS A 244 -7.38 -39.08 15.21
CA LYS A 244 -8.03 -37.83 15.65
C LYS A 244 -7.88 -36.67 14.68
N VAL A 245 -7.58 -36.93 13.40
CA VAL A 245 -7.67 -35.93 12.33
C VAL A 245 -8.95 -36.18 11.54
N CYS A 246 -9.80 -35.16 11.42
CA CYS A 246 -11.07 -35.26 10.70
C CYS A 246 -11.34 -33.98 9.87
N VAL A 247 -12.32 -34.10 8.95
CA VAL A 247 -12.82 -32.98 8.14
C VAL A 247 -14.32 -32.85 8.39
N PRO A 248 -14.73 -32.13 9.45
CA PRO A 248 -16.13 -32.06 9.84
C PRO A 248 -17.01 -31.31 8.84
N GLU A 249 -16.48 -30.29 8.16
CA GLU A 249 -17.21 -29.46 7.21
C GLU A 249 -16.45 -29.38 5.87
N PRO A 250 -16.57 -30.39 4.98
CA PRO A 250 -15.98 -30.34 3.65
C PRO A 250 -16.84 -29.50 2.69
N PHE A 251 -16.20 -28.75 1.79
CA PHE A 251 -16.85 -28.00 0.70
C PHE A 251 -17.95 -27.05 1.14
N LYS A 252 -17.82 -26.44 2.30
CA LYS A 252 -18.74 -25.41 2.79
C LYS A 252 -18.61 -24.16 1.95
N VAL A 253 -19.72 -23.67 1.40
CA VAL A 253 -19.76 -22.38 0.70
C VAL A 253 -20.32 -21.32 1.63
N SER A 254 -19.54 -20.28 1.85
CA SER A 254 -19.90 -19.17 2.75
C SER A 254 -19.69 -17.82 2.07
N ARG A 255 -20.43 -16.82 2.53
CA ARG A 255 -20.34 -15.45 2.02
C ARG A 255 -19.14 -14.71 2.65
N PHE A 256 -18.28 -14.15 1.81
CA PHE A 256 -17.18 -13.27 2.20
C PHE A 256 -17.31 -11.94 1.43
N GLY A 257 -17.96 -10.99 2.04
CA GLY A 257 -18.25 -9.69 1.39
C GLY A 257 -19.14 -9.85 0.15
N SER A 258 -18.58 -9.56 -1.02
CA SER A 258 -19.24 -9.62 -2.32
C SER A 258 -19.04 -10.93 -3.08
N VAL A 259 -18.47 -11.94 -2.44
CA VAL A 259 -18.20 -13.24 -3.08
C VAL A 259 -18.63 -14.41 -2.20
N TRP A 260 -19.00 -15.51 -2.85
CA TRP A 260 -19.06 -16.85 -2.27
C TRP A 260 -17.69 -17.49 -2.33
N GLN A 261 -17.28 -18.15 -1.25
CA GLN A 261 -16.05 -18.93 -1.20
C GLN A 261 -16.30 -20.32 -0.65
N MET A 262 -15.63 -21.31 -1.24
CA MET A 262 -15.64 -22.68 -0.77
C MET A 262 -14.50 -22.88 0.22
N THR A 263 -14.81 -23.38 1.42
CA THR A 263 -13.85 -23.74 2.47
C THR A 263 -14.03 -25.19 2.90
N SER A 264 -13.03 -25.76 3.55
CA SER A 264 -13.13 -27.05 4.22
C SER A 264 -12.42 -26.94 5.57
N THR A 265 -13.08 -27.30 6.66
CA THR A 265 -12.49 -27.29 7.99
C THR A 265 -11.79 -28.60 8.27
N ILE A 266 -10.50 -28.57 8.58
CA ILE A 266 -9.72 -29.71 9.07
C ILE A 266 -9.49 -29.52 10.57
N GLN A 267 -9.74 -30.54 11.37
CA GLN A 267 -9.50 -30.54 12.80
C GLN A 267 -8.61 -31.69 13.22
N ALA A 268 -7.75 -31.43 14.20
CA ALA A 268 -6.88 -32.42 14.80
C ALA A 268 -6.86 -32.23 16.33
N GLN A 269 -6.97 -33.31 17.09
CA GLN A 269 -6.66 -33.28 18.52
C GLN A 269 -5.17 -33.49 18.68
N ALA A 270 -4.47 -32.49 19.19
CA ALA A 270 -3.02 -32.56 19.37
C ALA A 270 -2.58 -33.57 20.43
N LEU A 271 -1.37 -34.06 20.34
CA LEU A 271 -0.72 -34.82 21.40
C LEU A 271 -0.55 -33.93 22.65
N PRO A 272 -0.66 -34.44 23.88
CA PRO A 272 -0.69 -33.64 25.11
C PRO A 272 0.50 -32.71 25.30
N ASP A 273 1.70 -33.11 24.87
CA ASP A 273 2.94 -32.38 25.08
C ASP A 273 3.38 -31.58 23.84
N THR A 274 2.47 -31.36 22.88
CA THR A 274 2.79 -30.62 21.66
C THR A 274 3.05 -29.15 21.99
N SER A 275 4.26 -28.68 21.73
CA SER A 275 4.65 -27.27 21.87
C SER A 275 4.20 -26.43 20.68
N PHE A 276 4.25 -25.10 20.80
CA PHE A 276 3.96 -24.23 19.65
C PHE A 276 5.05 -24.34 18.57
N ALA A 277 6.30 -24.56 18.97
CA ALA A 277 7.38 -24.86 18.03
C ALA A 277 7.13 -26.13 17.22
N ASP A 278 6.55 -27.19 17.82
CA ASP A 278 6.20 -28.42 17.11
C ASP A 278 5.06 -28.19 16.10
N ILE A 279 4.08 -27.34 16.45
CA ILE A 279 2.99 -26.96 15.53
C ILE A 279 3.57 -26.24 14.30
N LEU A 280 4.52 -25.30 14.51
CA LEU A 280 5.17 -24.63 13.39
C LEU A 280 6.00 -25.57 12.52
N ARG A 281 6.77 -26.49 13.10
CA ARG A 281 7.52 -27.50 12.35
C ARG A 281 6.61 -28.41 11.53
N ALA A 282 5.45 -28.72 12.05
CA ALA A 282 4.51 -29.62 11.36
C ALA A 282 3.78 -28.93 10.20
N ALA A 283 3.33 -27.68 10.40
CA ALA A 283 2.35 -27.04 9.52
C ALA A 283 2.87 -25.82 8.76
N PHE A 284 3.89 -25.08 9.27
CA PHE A 284 4.35 -23.83 8.66
C PHE A 284 5.39 -24.05 7.54
N PRO A 285 5.32 -23.30 6.42
CA PRO A 285 4.24 -22.42 6.00
C PRO A 285 2.96 -23.18 5.64
N CYS A 286 1.82 -22.46 5.60
CA CYS A 286 0.54 -23.07 5.25
C CYS A 286 0.59 -23.79 3.90
N GLY A 287 0.01 -24.97 3.81
CA GLY A 287 -0.03 -25.76 2.57
C GLY A 287 -0.77 -25.08 1.42
N SER A 288 -1.82 -24.28 1.73
CA SER A 288 -2.67 -23.62 0.74
C SER A 288 -1.92 -22.59 -0.11
N ILE A 289 -0.81 -22.03 0.40
CA ILE A 289 -0.01 -20.99 -0.26
C ILE A 289 1.37 -21.49 -0.74
N THR A 290 1.63 -22.79 -0.67
CA THR A 290 2.87 -23.43 -1.15
C THR A 290 2.62 -24.27 -2.39
N GLY A 291 2.21 -25.50 -2.23
CA GLY A 291 1.88 -26.45 -3.27
C GLY A 291 2.01 -27.90 -2.79
N ALA A 292 1.78 -28.83 -3.68
CA ALA A 292 1.78 -30.25 -3.38
C ALA A 292 2.66 -31.05 -4.36
N PRO A 293 3.69 -31.80 -3.88
CA PRO A 293 4.19 -31.92 -2.50
C PRO A 293 4.86 -30.65 -1.98
N LYS A 294 4.66 -30.33 -0.69
CA LYS A 294 5.08 -29.03 -0.10
C LYS A 294 6.57 -28.70 -0.35
N LYS A 295 7.49 -29.59 0.04
CA LYS A 295 8.93 -29.36 -0.07
C LYS A 295 9.39 -29.08 -1.51
N MET A 296 9.00 -29.93 -2.46
CA MET A 296 9.38 -29.77 -3.86
C MET A 296 8.80 -28.49 -4.46
N SER A 297 7.53 -28.20 -4.16
CA SER A 297 6.90 -26.96 -4.61
C SER A 297 7.62 -25.72 -4.06
N MET A 298 8.05 -25.73 -2.79
CA MET A 298 8.81 -24.62 -2.18
C MET A 298 10.20 -24.47 -2.80
N GLN A 299 10.89 -25.56 -3.18
CA GLN A 299 12.16 -25.49 -3.91
C GLN A 299 12.01 -24.85 -5.28
N ILE A 300 10.95 -25.21 -6.00
CA ILE A 300 10.65 -24.62 -7.32
C ILE A 300 10.29 -23.13 -7.16
N ILE A 301 9.45 -22.77 -6.18
CA ILE A 301 9.11 -21.38 -5.86
C ILE A 301 10.38 -20.56 -5.62
N GLU A 302 11.30 -21.06 -4.78
CA GLU A 302 12.54 -20.39 -4.45
C GLU A 302 13.43 -20.11 -5.68
N SER A 303 13.41 -21.02 -6.64
CA SER A 303 14.17 -20.88 -7.90
C SER A 303 13.52 -19.93 -8.91
N LEU A 304 12.19 -19.77 -8.87
CA LEU A 304 11.43 -19.04 -9.88
C LEU A 304 11.03 -17.61 -9.47
N GLU A 305 10.73 -17.38 -8.21
CA GLU A 305 10.30 -16.06 -7.75
C GLU A 305 11.48 -15.09 -7.70
N ALA A 306 11.29 -13.89 -8.27
CA ALA A 306 12.34 -12.88 -8.39
C ALA A 306 12.74 -12.25 -7.04
N GLU A 307 11.78 -12.17 -6.11
CA GLU A 307 11.93 -11.49 -4.81
C GLU A 307 11.48 -12.39 -3.65
N PRO A 308 12.06 -12.23 -2.45
CA PRO A 308 11.59 -12.91 -1.25
C PRO A 308 10.11 -12.60 -0.98
N ARG A 309 9.40 -13.56 -0.40
CA ARG A 309 8.02 -13.34 0.01
C ARG A 309 7.89 -12.43 1.25
N GLY A 310 8.90 -12.44 2.12
CA GLY A 310 8.85 -11.77 3.41
C GLY A 310 7.66 -12.24 4.23
N LEU A 311 6.91 -11.30 4.80
CA LEU A 311 5.70 -11.60 5.57
C LEU A 311 4.54 -12.14 4.69
N TYR A 312 4.49 -11.76 3.41
CA TYR A 312 3.47 -12.27 2.49
C TYR A 312 3.52 -13.78 2.38
N THR A 313 2.36 -14.44 2.47
CA THR A 313 2.21 -15.91 2.58
C THR A 313 2.84 -16.53 3.84
N GLY A 314 3.25 -15.70 4.79
CA GLY A 314 3.56 -16.09 6.15
C GLY A 314 2.30 -16.13 7.02
N SER A 315 2.44 -15.81 8.30
CA SER A 315 1.34 -15.85 9.26
C SER A 315 1.43 -14.75 10.30
N ILE A 316 0.28 -14.19 10.69
CA ILE A 316 0.15 -13.28 11.82
C ILE A 316 -0.89 -13.87 12.77
N GLY A 317 -0.57 -13.87 14.07
CA GLY A 317 -1.48 -14.38 15.08
C GLY A 317 -1.16 -13.91 16.48
N TYR A 318 -1.92 -14.42 17.41
CA TYR A 318 -1.71 -14.22 18.83
C TYR A 318 -1.79 -15.53 19.60
N LEU A 319 -1.10 -15.57 20.74
CA LEU A 319 -1.16 -16.68 21.70
C LEU A 319 -1.44 -16.15 23.10
N ASN A 320 -2.36 -16.81 23.78
CA ASN A 320 -2.68 -16.57 25.18
C ASN A 320 -2.38 -17.83 25.99
N PRO A 321 -2.00 -17.69 27.27
CA PRO A 321 -1.91 -18.84 28.16
C PRO A 321 -3.30 -19.42 28.41
N SER A 322 -3.39 -20.74 28.51
CA SER A 322 -4.62 -21.48 28.83
C SER A 322 -4.35 -22.51 29.94
N SER A 323 -5.35 -22.77 30.74
CA SER A 323 -5.29 -23.81 31.79
C SER A 323 -5.61 -25.23 31.28
N GLY A 324 -6.06 -25.34 30.01
CA GLY A 324 -6.44 -26.60 29.38
C GLY A 324 -5.53 -27.00 28.24
N GLY A 325 -5.75 -28.19 27.69
CA GLY A 325 -5.13 -28.68 26.46
C GLY A 325 -3.61 -28.59 26.43
N LEU A 326 -3.07 -27.74 25.59
CA LEU A 326 -1.63 -27.53 25.39
C LEU A 326 -0.99 -26.48 26.32
N GLY A 327 -1.78 -25.86 27.21
CA GLY A 327 -1.33 -24.74 28.06
C GLY A 327 -1.37 -23.37 27.35
N PHE A 328 -1.81 -23.31 26.12
CA PHE A 328 -2.02 -22.09 25.34
C PHE A 328 -3.17 -22.23 24.34
N GLU A 329 -3.70 -21.11 23.91
CA GLU A 329 -4.71 -21.00 22.86
C GLU A 329 -4.41 -19.79 21.97
N GLY A 330 -4.91 -19.77 20.72
CA GLY A 330 -4.68 -18.62 19.83
C GLY A 330 -5.17 -18.85 18.42
N ALA A 331 -5.02 -17.83 17.60
CA ALA A 331 -5.42 -17.86 16.19
C ALA A 331 -4.38 -17.19 15.30
N PHE A 332 -4.19 -17.75 14.12
CA PHE A 332 -3.21 -17.33 13.12
C PHE A 332 -3.86 -17.31 11.73
N ASN A 333 -3.63 -16.24 10.99
CA ASN A 333 -4.09 -16.12 9.61
C ASN A 333 -3.01 -16.57 8.61
N VAL A 334 -3.41 -16.75 7.35
CA VAL A 334 -2.49 -16.75 6.21
C VAL A 334 -2.33 -15.31 5.75
N VAL A 335 -1.11 -14.78 5.68
CA VAL A 335 -0.87 -13.39 5.27
C VAL A 335 -1.01 -13.23 3.76
N ILE A 336 -2.22 -12.96 3.32
CA ILE A 336 -2.60 -12.60 1.96
C ILE A 336 -3.42 -11.31 1.96
N ARG A 337 -3.57 -10.66 0.80
CA ARG A 337 -4.23 -9.35 0.70
C ARG A 337 -3.64 -8.34 1.70
N THR A 338 -2.32 -8.30 1.76
CA THR A 338 -1.59 -7.53 2.78
C THR A 338 -0.68 -6.52 2.13
N LEU A 339 -0.78 -5.27 2.59
CA LEU A 339 0.09 -4.17 2.25
C LEU A 339 1.05 -3.91 3.42
N SER A 340 2.32 -4.17 3.21
CA SER A 340 3.40 -3.82 4.13
C SER A 340 3.94 -2.44 3.79
N LEU A 341 4.10 -1.56 4.80
CA LEU A 341 4.57 -0.19 4.59
C LEU A 341 5.80 0.08 5.47
N THR A 342 6.88 0.54 4.84
CA THR A 342 8.09 1.00 5.51
C THR A 342 8.23 2.51 5.34
N PRO A 343 8.46 3.30 6.41
CA PRO A 343 8.62 4.74 6.29
C PRO A 343 9.78 5.13 5.38
N LEU A 344 9.54 6.08 4.47
CA LEU A 344 10.58 6.74 3.65
C LEU A 344 10.87 8.15 4.17
N SER A 345 9.81 8.88 4.51
CA SER A 345 9.87 10.21 5.12
C SER A 345 8.54 10.46 5.85
N ASP A 346 8.38 11.62 6.48
CA ASP A 346 7.16 11.93 7.23
C ASP A 346 5.91 11.82 6.33
N GLY A 347 5.00 10.92 6.69
CA GLY A 347 3.76 10.64 5.96
C GLY A 347 3.93 9.98 4.58
N ILE A 348 5.12 9.47 4.23
CA ILE A 348 5.39 8.75 2.98
C ILE A 348 6.02 7.39 3.29
N TYR A 349 5.51 6.36 2.62
CA TYR A 349 5.90 4.98 2.86
C TYR A 349 6.21 4.26 1.54
N GLN A 350 7.21 3.39 1.58
CA GLN A 350 7.38 2.35 0.56
C GLN A 350 6.38 1.23 0.87
N GLY A 351 5.55 0.89 -0.10
CA GLY A 351 4.57 -0.17 0.01
C GLY A 351 4.95 -1.40 -0.82
N VAL A 352 4.76 -2.58 -0.24
CA VAL A 352 4.88 -3.87 -0.94
C VAL A 352 3.60 -4.66 -0.73
N TYR A 353 3.02 -5.15 -1.82
CA TYR A 353 1.83 -5.97 -1.82
C TYR A 353 2.06 -7.25 -2.63
N GLY A 354 1.86 -8.41 -2.01
CA GLY A 354 2.01 -9.70 -2.68
C GLY A 354 0.73 -10.15 -3.40
N VAL A 355 0.89 -10.71 -4.60
CA VAL A 355 -0.19 -11.35 -5.38
C VAL A 355 0.30 -12.66 -5.96
N GLY A 356 -0.60 -13.61 -6.16
CA GLY A 356 -0.27 -14.89 -6.77
C GLY A 356 -1.48 -15.77 -6.98
N SER A 357 -1.26 -16.90 -7.66
CA SER A 357 -2.28 -17.90 -7.93
C SER A 357 -1.74 -19.33 -7.86
N GLY A 358 -2.63 -20.29 -7.66
CA GLY A 358 -2.31 -21.71 -7.63
C GLY A 358 -2.27 -22.28 -9.04
N ILE A 359 -1.07 -22.55 -9.54
CA ILE A 359 -0.85 -23.05 -10.90
C ILE A 359 -0.96 -24.56 -10.93
N VAL A 360 -1.84 -25.08 -11.75
CA VAL A 360 -2.04 -26.48 -12.10
C VAL A 360 -1.77 -26.73 -13.59
N ILE A 361 -1.76 -27.98 -14.03
CA ILE A 361 -1.43 -28.31 -15.43
C ILE A 361 -2.37 -27.65 -16.45
N ASP A 362 -3.62 -27.42 -16.09
CA ASP A 362 -4.65 -26.83 -16.95
C ASP A 362 -4.75 -25.30 -16.81
N SER A 363 -3.88 -24.67 -16.00
CA SER A 363 -3.85 -23.21 -15.85
C SER A 363 -3.46 -22.53 -17.16
N ASP A 364 -4.26 -21.56 -17.62
CA ASP A 364 -3.90 -20.66 -18.71
C ASP A 364 -3.01 -19.51 -18.19
N PRO A 365 -1.77 -19.38 -18.67
CA PRO A 365 -0.83 -18.40 -18.14
C PRO A 365 -1.33 -16.94 -18.17
N ALA A 366 -2.05 -16.56 -19.24
CA ALA A 366 -2.58 -15.20 -19.37
C ALA A 366 -3.80 -14.97 -18.45
N ALA A 367 -4.62 -16.00 -18.21
CA ALA A 367 -5.70 -15.93 -17.24
C ALA A 367 -5.17 -15.77 -15.81
N GLU A 368 -4.12 -16.53 -15.43
CA GLU A 368 -3.48 -16.44 -14.12
C GLU A 368 -2.85 -15.05 -13.89
N TYR A 369 -2.21 -14.47 -14.92
CA TYR A 369 -1.69 -13.10 -14.84
C TYR A 369 -2.81 -12.08 -14.58
N ARG A 370 -3.94 -12.19 -15.29
CA ARG A 370 -5.11 -11.35 -15.05
C ARG A 370 -5.70 -11.56 -13.66
N GLU A 371 -5.70 -12.79 -13.14
CA GLU A 371 -6.16 -13.10 -11.78
C GLU A 371 -5.34 -12.37 -10.72
N CYS A 372 -4.02 -12.26 -10.89
CA CYS A 372 -3.17 -11.45 -10.01
C CYS A 372 -3.63 -9.99 -9.98
N GLY A 373 -3.98 -9.41 -11.12
CA GLY A 373 -4.55 -8.06 -11.22
C GLY A 373 -5.89 -7.94 -10.49
N TRP A 374 -6.75 -8.94 -10.56
CA TRP A 374 -8.03 -8.98 -9.85
C TRP A 374 -7.85 -9.05 -8.32
N LYS A 375 -6.90 -9.82 -7.85
CA LYS A 375 -6.57 -9.92 -6.42
C LYS A 375 -6.03 -8.61 -5.83
N ALA A 376 -5.43 -7.76 -6.66
CA ALA A 376 -4.99 -6.41 -6.30
C ALA A 376 -6.05 -5.32 -6.56
N ARG A 377 -7.25 -5.68 -7.03
CA ARG A 377 -8.26 -4.74 -7.50
C ARG A 377 -8.60 -3.67 -6.48
N PHE A 378 -8.78 -4.03 -5.21
CA PHE A 378 -9.14 -3.09 -4.16
C PHE A 378 -8.04 -2.03 -3.90
N LEU A 379 -6.77 -2.34 -4.18
CA LEU A 379 -5.67 -1.38 -4.22
C LEU A 379 -5.67 -0.58 -5.52
N ASN A 380 -5.77 -1.28 -6.66
CA ASN A 380 -5.74 -0.64 -7.97
C ASN A 380 -6.90 0.35 -8.17
N GLU A 381 -8.05 0.14 -7.52
CA GLU A 381 -9.24 1.00 -7.56
C GLU A 381 -9.28 2.05 -6.44
N LEU A 382 -8.30 2.08 -5.54
CA LEU A 382 -8.21 3.14 -4.54
C LEU A 382 -7.87 4.47 -5.22
N ARG A 383 -8.89 5.29 -5.47
CA ARG A 383 -8.75 6.62 -6.09
C ARG A 383 -8.72 7.70 -5.04
N PRO A 384 -7.93 8.77 -5.22
CA PRO A 384 -8.03 9.94 -4.36
C PRO A 384 -9.41 10.62 -4.54
N ASP A 385 -9.88 11.29 -3.48
CA ASP A 385 -11.14 12.05 -3.49
C ASP A 385 -10.95 13.45 -4.07
N PHE A 386 -9.84 13.69 -4.73
CA PHE A 386 -9.46 14.95 -5.36
C PHE A 386 -8.90 14.71 -6.76
N GLY A 387 -8.87 15.78 -7.56
CA GLY A 387 -8.24 15.77 -8.88
C GLY A 387 -6.88 16.48 -8.89
N ILE A 388 -6.17 16.31 -10.01
CA ILE A 388 -4.99 17.09 -10.37
C ILE A 388 -5.29 17.93 -11.59
N PHE A 389 -4.64 19.09 -11.71
CA PHE A 389 -4.91 19.93 -12.85
C PHE A 389 -3.66 20.62 -13.42
N GLU A 390 -3.72 20.91 -14.71
CA GLU A 390 -2.77 21.77 -15.37
C GLU A 390 -3.42 23.11 -15.73
N THR A 391 -2.60 24.15 -15.75
CA THR A 391 -3.02 25.49 -16.15
C THR A 391 -2.05 25.96 -17.24
N LEU A 392 -2.53 25.92 -18.48
CA LEU A 392 -1.74 26.16 -19.68
C LEU A 392 -2.03 27.55 -20.26
N ARG A 393 -0.99 28.22 -20.76
CA ARG A 393 -1.16 29.40 -21.62
C ARG A 393 -1.24 28.91 -23.07
N ALA A 394 -2.40 29.13 -23.68
CA ALA A 394 -2.60 28.92 -25.11
C ALA A 394 -2.70 30.27 -25.83
N GLU A 395 -1.99 30.43 -26.91
CA GLU A 395 -1.99 31.67 -27.71
C GLU A 395 -2.03 31.29 -29.20
N ASN A 396 -3.05 31.76 -29.90
CA ASN A 396 -3.29 31.50 -31.32
C ASN A 396 -3.21 29.98 -31.65
N GLY A 397 -3.95 29.18 -30.89
CA GLY A 397 -4.01 27.72 -31.07
C GLY A 397 -2.75 26.94 -30.67
N ARG A 398 -1.79 27.54 -29.96
CA ARG A 398 -0.53 26.91 -29.54
C ARG A 398 -0.23 27.09 -28.06
N CYS A 399 0.42 26.08 -27.47
CA CYS A 399 0.95 26.14 -26.12
C CYS A 399 2.42 25.76 -26.13
N THR A 400 3.32 26.71 -25.90
CA THR A 400 4.79 26.51 -26.03
C THR A 400 5.34 25.50 -25.02
N LEU A 401 4.75 25.38 -23.83
CA LEU A 401 5.23 24.50 -22.76
C LEU A 401 4.36 23.22 -22.63
N LEU A 402 3.60 22.87 -23.66
CA LEU A 402 2.62 21.78 -23.62
C LEU A 402 3.23 20.44 -23.17
N ASP A 403 4.36 20.06 -23.76
CA ASP A 403 4.99 18.76 -23.44
C ASP A 403 5.41 18.64 -21.97
N ARG A 404 5.89 19.74 -21.38
CA ARG A 404 6.20 19.77 -19.94
C ARG A 404 4.93 19.62 -19.07
N HIS A 405 3.83 20.24 -19.47
CA HIS A 405 2.54 20.11 -18.79
C HIS A 405 2.01 18.69 -18.89
N LEU A 406 2.06 18.07 -20.07
CA LEU A 406 1.62 16.68 -20.28
C LEU A 406 2.48 15.69 -19.48
N CYS A 407 3.80 15.89 -19.47
CA CYS A 407 4.72 15.07 -18.67
C CYS A 407 4.37 15.17 -17.16
N ARG A 408 4.19 16.38 -16.61
CA ARG A 408 3.83 16.58 -15.20
C ARG A 408 2.46 15.99 -14.89
N LEU A 409 1.47 16.16 -15.75
CA LEU A 409 0.14 15.57 -15.57
C LEU A 409 0.22 14.04 -15.46
N LYS A 410 0.97 13.40 -16.37
CA LYS A 410 1.18 11.95 -16.37
C LYS A 410 1.91 11.46 -15.12
N THR A 411 3.02 12.11 -14.76
CA THR A 411 3.79 11.76 -13.55
C THR A 411 2.96 11.94 -12.29
N SER A 412 2.18 13.02 -12.20
CA SER A 412 1.30 13.27 -11.04
C SER A 412 0.15 12.26 -10.98
N ALA A 413 -0.44 11.88 -12.13
CA ALA A 413 -1.49 10.87 -12.20
C ALA A 413 -0.98 9.51 -11.69
N GLN A 414 0.23 9.11 -12.10
CA GLN A 414 0.88 7.89 -11.64
C GLN A 414 1.20 7.93 -10.14
N ALA A 415 1.75 9.04 -9.65
CA ALA A 415 2.10 9.21 -8.24
C ALA A 415 0.89 9.22 -7.29
N LEU A 416 -0.31 9.54 -7.80
CA LEU A 416 -1.54 9.66 -7.03
C LEU A 416 -2.61 8.62 -7.42
N ASN A 417 -2.25 7.61 -8.18
CA ASN A 417 -3.14 6.53 -8.66
C ASN A 417 -4.44 7.05 -9.34
N LEU A 418 -4.31 8.13 -10.12
CA LEU A 418 -5.39 8.63 -10.97
C LEU A 418 -5.32 7.98 -12.36
N PRO A 419 -6.43 7.45 -12.89
CA PRO A 419 -6.43 6.89 -14.23
C PRO A 419 -6.28 8.00 -15.26
N LEU A 420 -5.30 7.85 -16.14
CA LEU A 420 -5.14 8.74 -17.28
C LEU A 420 -5.91 8.16 -18.47
N PRO A 421 -7.00 8.80 -18.95
CA PRO A 421 -7.78 8.28 -20.05
C PRO A 421 -6.95 8.13 -21.34
N ASP A 422 -7.22 7.07 -22.10
CA ASP A 422 -6.61 6.89 -23.40
C ASP A 422 -6.91 8.09 -24.31
N GLY A 423 -5.89 8.57 -25.00
CA GLY A 423 -6.04 9.72 -25.90
C GLY A 423 -6.19 11.08 -25.22
N CYS A 424 -6.07 11.20 -23.89
CA CYS A 424 -6.24 12.46 -23.19
C CYS A 424 -5.26 13.55 -23.66
N GLU A 425 -4.03 13.19 -24.02
CA GLU A 425 -3.05 14.11 -24.59
C GLU A 425 -3.54 14.70 -25.91
N ASN A 426 -4.10 13.87 -26.79
CA ASN A 426 -4.66 14.32 -28.06
C ASN A 426 -5.89 15.21 -27.84
N GLN A 427 -6.73 14.90 -26.86
CA GLN A 427 -7.87 15.72 -26.48
C GLN A 427 -7.43 17.13 -26.03
N ILE A 428 -6.37 17.23 -25.21
CA ILE A 428 -5.81 18.52 -24.78
C ILE A 428 -5.23 19.27 -25.99
N LYS A 429 -4.46 18.61 -26.84
CA LYS A 429 -3.87 19.20 -28.07
C LYS A 429 -4.93 19.75 -28.98
N GLN A 430 -5.97 18.96 -29.25
CA GLN A 430 -7.07 19.37 -30.13
C GLN A 430 -7.85 20.55 -29.54
N TYR A 431 -8.16 20.49 -28.24
CA TYR A 431 -8.85 21.60 -27.54
C TYR A 431 -8.08 22.92 -27.66
N ILE A 432 -6.75 22.88 -27.54
CA ILE A 432 -5.90 24.07 -27.71
C ILE A 432 -5.89 24.56 -29.17
N ALA A 433 -5.83 23.64 -30.14
CA ALA A 433 -5.81 23.97 -31.57
C ALA A 433 -7.15 24.62 -32.02
N ASP A 434 -8.25 24.24 -31.43
CA ASP A 434 -9.61 24.74 -31.74
C ASP A 434 -9.94 26.08 -31.04
N LEU A 435 -8.98 26.66 -30.28
CA LEU A 435 -9.20 27.96 -29.66
C LEU A 435 -9.17 29.09 -30.72
N PRO A 436 -10.03 30.10 -30.57
CA PRO A 436 -9.97 31.29 -31.42
C PRO A 436 -8.65 32.04 -31.21
N ASP A 437 -8.38 33.01 -32.11
CA ASP A 437 -7.23 33.89 -31.96
C ASP A 437 -7.25 34.64 -30.63
N GLY A 438 -6.06 34.78 -30.03
CA GLY A 438 -5.90 35.45 -28.74
C GLY A 438 -5.19 34.58 -27.71
N ALA A 439 -5.06 35.11 -26.50
CA ALA A 439 -4.41 34.44 -25.37
C ALA A 439 -5.46 33.90 -24.38
N PHE A 440 -5.35 32.63 -24.05
CA PHE A 440 -6.27 31.92 -23.15
C PHE A 440 -5.52 31.22 -22.02
N ARG A 441 -6.16 31.22 -20.84
CA ARG A 441 -5.89 30.26 -19.78
C ARG A 441 -6.70 28.99 -20.08
N VAL A 442 -6.07 27.88 -20.35
CA VAL A 442 -6.71 26.56 -20.43
C VAL A 442 -6.46 25.82 -19.12
N LYS A 443 -7.50 25.30 -18.49
CA LYS A 443 -7.41 24.41 -17.33
C LYS A 443 -7.78 23.00 -17.79
N ALA A 444 -6.85 22.05 -17.63
CA ALA A 444 -7.09 20.62 -17.80
C ALA A 444 -7.14 20.00 -16.40
N LEU A 445 -8.31 19.50 -16.00
CA LEU A 445 -8.55 18.87 -14.70
C LEU A 445 -8.76 17.37 -14.92
N LEU A 446 -7.90 16.55 -14.33
CA LEU A 446 -8.02 15.10 -14.27
C LEU A 446 -8.53 14.69 -12.89
N ALA A 447 -9.64 13.96 -12.87
CA ALA A 447 -10.24 13.38 -11.67
C ALA A 447 -10.55 11.88 -11.90
N SER A 448 -11.13 11.21 -10.93
CA SER A 448 -11.46 9.78 -11.02
C SER A 448 -12.44 9.43 -12.14
N ASP A 449 -13.26 10.39 -12.56
CA ASP A 449 -14.28 10.30 -13.62
C ASP A 449 -13.76 10.72 -15.01
N GLY A 450 -12.49 11.15 -15.12
CA GLY A 450 -11.87 11.50 -16.39
C GLY A 450 -11.27 12.89 -16.43
N ILE A 451 -11.09 13.43 -17.66
CA ILE A 451 -10.50 14.74 -17.89
C ILE A 451 -11.56 15.75 -18.35
N SER A 452 -11.54 16.93 -17.73
CA SER A 452 -12.34 18.08 -18.15
C SER A 452 -11.47 19.27 -18.55
N LEU A 453 -11.89 19.98 -19.62
CA LEU A 453 -11.17 21.11 -20.19
C LEU A 453 -12.04 22.38 -20.10
N SER A 454 -11.44 23.48 -19.67
CA SER A 454 -12.09 24.77 -19.65
C SER A 454 -11.13 25.90 -20.04
N ARG A 455 -11.67 27.02 -20.52
CA ARG A 455 -10.89 28.19 -20.93
C ARG A 455 -11.39 29.48 -20.33
N ALA A 456 -10.48 30.45 -20.20
CA ALA A 456 -10.80 31.83 -19.91
C ALA A 456 -9.82 32.74 -20.66
N VAL A 457 -10.24 33.93 -21.02
CA VAL A 457 -9.35 34.95 -21.66
C VAL A 457 -8.22 35.30 -20.67
N LEU A 458 -7.00 35.38 -21.18
CA LEU A 458 -5.82 35.70 -20.41
C LEU A 458 -5.42 37.16 -20.61
N ASN A 459 -5.80 38.01 -19.67
CA ASN A 459 -5.40 39.43 -19.69
C ASN A 459 -3.90 39.59 -19.39
N ARG A 460 -3.22 40.55 -19.99
CA ARG A 460 -1.81 40.88 -19.68
C ARG A 460 -1.66 41.38 -18.27
N LEU A 461 -0.53 41.05 -17.61
CA LEU A 461 -0.14 41.74 -16.36
C LEU A 461 0.37 43.14 -16.71
N THR A 462 0.00 44.09 -15.87
CA THR A 462 0.60 45.44 -15.86
C THR A 462 1.77 45.40 -14.88
N ASP A 463 2.77 46.24 -15.09
CA ASP A 463 3.96 46.51 -14.28
C ASP A 463 4.38 45.56 -13.12
N LYS A 464 5.29 46.01 -12.24
CA LYS A 464 5.82 45.30 -11.08
C LYS A 464 4.70 44.93 -10.11
N GLN A 465 4.57 43.63 -9.85
CA GLN A 465 3.52 43.11 -8.99
C GLN A 465 3.89 43.25 -7.50
N ARG A 466 2.88 43.43 -6.63
CA ARG A 466 3.05 43.35 -5.18
C ARG A 466 2.81 41.92 -4.70
N VAL A 467 3.53 41.52 -3.65
CA VAL A 467 3.32 40.24 -2.94
C VAL A 467 3.32 40.45 -1.44
N ILE A 468 2.50 39.73 -0.73
CA ILE A 468 2.43 39.73 0.73
C ILE A 468 3.00 38.42 1.29
N ILE A 469 3.35 38.41 2.57
CA ILE A 469 3.68 37.17 3.29
C ILE A 469 2.37 36.64 3.87
N SER A 470 2.11 35.36 3.65
CA SER A 470 0.95 34.67 4.22
C SER A 470 1.06 34.61 5.74
N PRO A 471 -0.01 34.94 6.49
CA PRO A 471 -0.04 34.72 7.93
C PRO A 471 -0.14 33.21 8.28
N THR A 472 -0.50 32.36 7.30
CA THR A 472 -0.63 30.93 7.50
C THR A 472 0.72 30.26 7.34
N ILE A 473 1.18 29.60 8.40
CA ILE A 473 2.38 28.76 8.40
C ILE A 473 1.98 27.35 7.95
N LEU A 474 2.72 26.80 7.00
CA LEU A 474 2.50 25.45 6.49
C LEU A 474 3.40 24.41 7.23
N PRO A 475 3.02 23.12 7.27
CA PRO A 475 3.92 22.07 7.77
C PRO A 475 5.25 22.06 7.02
N ALA A 476 6.34 21.65 7.69
CA ALA A 476 7.66 21.53 7.06
C ALA A 476 7.60 20.60 5.83
N GLN A 477 6.94 19.47 5.97
CA GLN A 477 6.72 18.52 4.88
C GLN A 477 5.24 18.30 4.60
N ASN A 478 4.90 18.11 3.33
CA ASN A 478 3.56 17.74 2.88
C ASN A 478 3.64 17.17 1.46
N TYR A 479 3.52 15.84 1.33
CA TYR A 479 3.63 15.14 0.06
C TYR A 479 2.76 15.74 -1.06
N LEU A 480 1.52 16.15 -0.75
CA LEU A 480 0.59 16.67 -1.76
C LEU A 480 0.96 18.04 -2.31
N ARG A 481 1.80 18.83 -1.61
CA ARG A 481 2.31 20.11 -2.16
C ARG A 481 3.16 19.92 -3.41
N ARG A 482 3.81 18.77 -3.57
CA ARG A 482 4.57 18.44 -4.79
C ARG A 482 3.71 18.43 -6.04
N PHE A 483 2.39 18.28 -5.88
CA PHE A 483 1.44 18.10 -6.97
C PHE A 483 0.46 19.26 -7.07
N LYS A 484 -0.01 19.53 -8.28
CA LYS A 484 -1.03 20.55 -8.53
C LYS A 484 -2.43 19.92 -8.36
N THR A 485 -2.82 19.70 -7.10
CA THR A 485 -4.10 19.06 -6.73
C THR A 485 -5.22 20.07 -6.52
N THR A 486 -6.48 19.57 -6.47
CA THR A 486 -7.62 20.37 -6.02
C THR A 486 -7.69 20.53 -4.49
N CYS A 487 -6.89 19.79 -3.72
CA CYS A 487 -6.71 19.95 -2.27
C CYS A 487 -5.80 21.15 -1.97
N ARG A 488 -6.22 22.35 -2.34
CA ARG A 488 -5.39 23.56 -2.22
C ARG A 488 -6.12 24.77 -1.65
N THR A 489 -7.14 24.53 -0.83
CA THR A 489 -7.99 25.61 -0.27
C THR A 489 -7.16 26.71 0.41
N VAL A 490 -6.12 26.35 1.16
CA VAL A 490 -5.22 27.30 1.84
C VAL A 490 -4.53 28.22 0.82
N PHE A 491 -4.02 27.67 -0.27
CA PHE A 491 -3.36 28.43 -1.34
C PHE A 491 -4.37 29.34 -2.08
N ASP A 492 -5.57 28.80 -2.36
CA ASP A 492 -6.60 29.54 -3.10
C ASP A 492 -7.14 30.71 -2.26
N GLN A 493 -7.37 30.52 -0.97
CA GLN A 493 -7.75 31.59 -0.05
C GLN A 493 -6.67 32.65 0.09
N ALA A 494 -5.40 32.25 0.18
CA ALA A 494 -4.30 33.17 0.37
C ALA A 494 -4.09 34.11 -0.83
N TRP A 495 -4.09 33.61 -2.07
CA TRP A 495 -3.94 34.48 -3.23
C TRP A 495 -5.19 35.35 -3.47
N GLN A 496 -6.41 34.86 -3.16
CA GLN A 496 -7.63 35.66 -3.20
C GLN A 496 -7.58 36.79 -2.17
N THR A 497 -7.12 36.50 -0.94
CA THR A 497 -6.90 37.52 0.08
C THR A 497 -5.86 38.55 -0.38
N ALA A 498 -4.76 38.11 -0.99
CA ALA A 498 -3.76 39.03 -1.55
C ALA A 498 -4.35 39.97 -2.61
N GLU A 499 -5.23 39.46 -3.50
CA GLU A 499 -5.91 40.31 -4.50
C GLU A 499 -6.78 41.40 -3.86
N THR A 500 -7.48 41.12 -2.76
CA THR A 500 -8.26 42.14 -2.05
C THR A 500 -7.39 43.26 -1.46
N GLN A 501 -6.10 42.96 -1.23
CA GLN A 501 -5.10 43.90 -0.74
C GLN A 501 -4.26 44.53 -1.87
N GLY A 502 -4.65 44.33 -3.13
CA GLY A 502 -3.94 44.84 -4.31
C GLY A 502 -2.58 44.17 -4.55
N ALA A 503 -2.39 42.95 -4.06
CA ALA A 503 -1.22 42.10 -4.32
C ALA A 503 -1.55 40.96 -5.27
N PHE A 504 -0.56 40.52 -6.04
CA PHE A 504 -0.71 39.44 -7.00
C PHE A 504 -0.80 38.06 -6.30
N ASP A 505 -0.01 37.85 -5.25
CA ASP A 505 0.11 36.58 -4.59
C ASP A 505 0.51 36.71 -3.12
N SER A 506 0.41 35.59 -2.39
CA SER A 506 0.80 35.45 -1.00
C SER A 506 1.88 34.39 -0.86
N LEU A 507 3.04 34.71 -0.29
CA LEU A 507 4.18 33.83 -0.10
C LEU A 507 4.05 33.06 1.21
N PHE A 508 4.26 31.74 1.18
CA PHE A 508 4.18 30.87 2.34
C PHE A 508 5.55 30.53 2.91
N PHE A 509 5.58 30.41 4.24
CA PHE A 509 6.68 29.84 5.01
C PHE A 509 6.23 28.56 5.70
N ASN A 510 7.17 27.65 5.93
CA ASN A 510 6.92 26.45 6.73
C ASN A 510 7.15 26.71 8.23
N SER A 511 6.88 25.69 9.07
CA SER A 511 7.09 25.73 10.52
C SER A 511 8.52 26.04 10.94
N ASP A 512 9.50 25.81 10.08
CA ASP A 512 10.93 26.08 10.33
C ASP A 512 11.34 27.49 9.89
N GLY A 513 10.39 28.32 9.44
CA GLY A 513 10.64 29.67 8.96
C GLY A 513 11.31 29.75 7.60
N ILE A 514 11.19 28.70 6.78
CA ILE A 514 11.77 28.62 5.44
C ILE A 514 10.69 28.92 4.39
N LEU A 515 11.04 29.77 3.43
CA LEU A 515 10.20 30.16 2.31
C LEU A 515 9.90 28.95 1.43
N LEU A 516 8.62 28.75 1.12
CA LEU A 516 8.14 27.70 0.23
C LEU A 516 7.86 28.24 -1.18
N GLU A 517 6.66 28.68 -1.41
CA GLU A 517 6.17 29.17 -2.71
C GLU A 517 5.00 30.15 -2.50
N GLY A 518 4.49 30.72 -3.56
CA GLY A 518 3.26 31.51 -3.53
C GLY A 518 2.01 30.66 -3.72
N GLY A 519 0.84 31.25 -3.46
CA GLY A 519 -0.44 30.58 -3.68
C GLY A 519 -0.67 30.13 -5.12
N ARG A 520 -0.07 30.80 -6.10
CA ARG A 520 -0.16 30.49 -7.55
C ARG A 520 1.14 30.69 -8.34
N SER A 521 2.28 30.88 -7.65
CA SER A 521 3.58 31.15 -8.27
C SER A 521 4.73 30.50 -7.51
N ASN A 522 5.82 30.18 -8.21
CA ASN A 522 7.11 29.94 -7.58
C ASN A 522 7.88 31.28 -7.47
N VAL A 523 8.85 31.33 -6.56
CA VAL A 523 9.59 32.55 -6.22
C VAL A 523 11.08 32.40 -6.49
N PHE A 524 11.70 33.46 -7.00
CA PHE A 524 13.13 33.63 -7.17
C PHE A 524 13.55 34.90 -6.44
N VAL A 525 14.61 34.82 -5.67
CA VAL A 525 15.13 35.86 -4.82
C VAL A 525 16.57 36.16 -5.18
N LYS A 526 16.89 37.41 -5.53
CA LYS A 526 18.27 37.85 -5.72
C LYS A 526 18.83 38.36 -4.41
N HIS A 527 19.87 37.71 -3.91
CA HIS A 527 20.52 38.07 -2.67
C HIS A 527 22.03 37.99 -2.82
N ARG A 528 22.76 39.05 -2.47
CA ARG A 528 24.22 39.16 -2.63
C ARG A 528 24.69 38.83 -4.03
N GLY A 529 23.97 39.33 -5.06
CA GLY A 529 24.26 39.12 -6.46
C GLY A 529 23.91 37.76 -7.02
N GLN A 530 23.43 36.80 -6.21
CA GLN A 530 23.06 35.45 -6.61
C GLN A 530 21.54 35.28 -6.67
N TRP A 531 21.07 34.53 -7.65
CA TRP A 531 19.67 34.10 -7.72
C TRP A 531 19.43 32.81 -6.96
N LEU A 532 18.48 32.83 -6.04
CA LEU A 532 18.06 31.72 -5.19
C LEU A 532 16.61 31.36 -5.48
N THR A 533 16.25 30.08 -5.34
CA THR A 533 14.87 29.59 -5.34
C THR A 533 14.72 28.50 -4.28
N PRO A 534 13.54 28.34 -3.63
CA PRO A 534 13.32 27.26 -2.69
C PRO A 534 13.57 25.88 -3.30
N SER A 535 14.24 25.01 -2.54
CA SER A 535 14.60 23.66 -2.94
C SER A 535 13.39 22.71 -2.96
N LEU A 536 13.42 21.68 -3.82
CA LEU A 536 12.34 20.70 -3.93
C LEU A 536 12.21 19.75 -2.73
N ASP A 537 13.24 19.63 -1.90
CA ASP A 537 13.19 18.89 -0.63
C ASP A 537 12.22 19.51 0.40
N LEU A 538 11.76 20.74 0.16
CA LEU A 538 10.72 21.42 0.92
C LEU A 538 9.29 21.01 0.51
N ASP A 539 9.12 20.01 -0.34
CA ASP A 539 7.82 19.58 -0.87
C ASP A 539 7.03 20.68 -1.61
N ILE A 540 7.71 21.60 -2.26
CA ILE A 540 7.05 22.62 -3.09
C ILE A 540 6.66 22.08 -4.46
N LEU A 541 5.71 22.75 -5.12
CA LEU A 541 5.35 22.42 -6.50
C LEU A 541 6.53 22.75 -7.43
N ASN A 542 7.01 21.75 -8.17
CA ASN A 542 7.95 21.97 -9.26
C ASN A 542 7.21 22.59 -10.47
N GLY A 543 7.02 23.91 -10.44
CA GLY A 543 6.28 24.63 -11.46
C GLY A 543 6.91 24.54 -12.84
N ILE A 544 6.08 24.45 -13.90
CA ILE A 544 6.57 24.35 -15.28
C ILE A 544 7.48 25.55 -15.64
N MET A 545 7.10 26.76 -15.24
CA MET A 545 7.94 27.93 -15.50
C MET A 545 9.20 27.94 -14.62
N ARG A 546 9.12 27.42 -13.37
CA ARG A 546 10.31 27.24 -12.52
C ARG A 546 11.34 26.33 -13.20
N GLN A 547 10.92 25.18 -13.70
CA GLN A 547 11.78 24.26 -14.46
C GLN A 547 12.42 24.95 -15.67
N THR A 548 11.61 25.70 -16.42
CA THR A 548 12.10 26.43 -17.60
C THR A 548 13.13 27.50 -17.24
N VAL A 549 12.98 28.18 -16.10
CA VAL A 549 13.97 29.15 -15.60
C VAL A 549 15.27 28.47 -15.20
N LEU A 550 15.20 27.32 -14.53
CA LEU A 550 16.38 26.55 -14.11
C LEU A 550 17.16 25.99 -15.31
N ASP A 551 16.47 25.61 -16.38
CA ASP A 551 17.10 25.12 -17.62
C ASP A 551 17.70 26.24 -18.45
N GLU A 552 17.08 27.45 -18.46
CA GLU A 552 17.50 28.61 -19.27
C GLU A 552 17.69 29.88 -18.42
N PRO A 553 18.53 29.86 -17.34
CA PRO A 553 18.61 30.96 -16.37
C PRO A 553 19.11 32.27 -17.00
N GLN A 554 19.97 32.20 -18.00
CA GLN A 554 20.48 33.37 -18.72
C GLN A 554 19.36 34.15 -19.43
N LYS A 555 18.39 33.44 -19.99
CA LYS A 555 17.26 34.05 -20.71
C LYS A 555 16.28 34.76 -19.79
N TYR A 556 16.03 34.21 -18.62
CA TYR A 556 14.96 34.69 -17.74
C TYR A 556 15.44 35.57 -16.57
N LEU A 557 16.64 35.33 -16.06
CA LEU A 557 17.21 35.99 -14.90
C LEU A 557 18.57 36.65 -15.16
N GLN A 558 19.07 36.61 -16.39
CA GLN A 558 20.37 37.15 -16.79
C GLN A 558 21.53 36.65 -15.90
N THR A 559 21.50 35.40 -15.54
CA THR A 559 22.51 34.72 -14.74
C THR A 559 22.88 33.37 -15.35
N ASN A 560 24.06 32.87 -15.04
CA ASN A 560 24.48 31.54 -15.49
C ASN A 560 23.90 30.41 -14.61
N GLN A 561 23.46 30.72 -13.38
CA GLN A 561 22.99 29.73 -12.44
C GLN A 561 21.95 30.32 -11.48
N VAL A 562 21.00 29.46 -11.07
CA VAL A 562 20.10 29.69 -9.94
C VAL A 562 20.38 28.61 -8.90
N ILE A 563 20.48 28.99 -7.63
CA ILE A 563 20.77 28.08 -6.52
C ILE A 563 19.47 27.66 -5.87
N GLU A 564 19.21 26.37 -5.84
CA GLU A 564 18.12 25.79 -5.04
C GLU A 564 18.58 25.66 -3.59
N THR A 565 17.85 26.31 -2.65
CA THR A 565 18.28 26.39 -1.25
C THR A 565 17.11 26.72 -0.30
N HIS A 566 17.37 26.65 0.99
CA HIS A 566 16.45 27.09 2.03
C HIS A 566 16.58 28.61 2.25
N ILE A 567 15.52 29.34 1.92
CA ILE A 567 15.48 30.81 2.00
C ILE A 567 14.72 31.21 3.26
N THR A 568 15.37 31.97 4.16
CA THR A 568 14.74 32.48 5.38
C THR A 568 13.93 33.75 5.11
N GLN A 569 13.06 34.11 6.03
CA GLN A 569 12.32 35.38 5.94
C GLN A 569 13.27 36.59 5.90
N LYS A 570 14.36 36.54 6.64
CA LYS A 570 15.39 37.59 6.62
C LYS A 570 16.03 37.72 5.23
N THR A 571 16.41 36.60 4.61
CA THR A 571 16.98 36.62 3.26
C THR A 571 16.00 37.18 2.23
N LEU A 572 14.70 36.88 2.37
CA LEU A 572 13.66 37.45 1.50
C LEU A 572 13.51 38.98 1.72
N GLN A 573 13.58 39.47 2.96
CA GLN A 573 13.49 40.91 3.30
C GLN A 573 14.73 41.71 2.82
N GLU A 574 15.90 41.08 2.82
CA GLU A 574 17.17 41.66 2.34
C GLU A 574 17.36 41.47 0.81
N ALA A 575 16.34 40.99 0.09
CA ALA A 575 16.44 40.73 -1.33
C ALA A 575 16.67 41.99 -2.16
N GLU A 576 17.64 41.95 -3.07
CA GLU A 576 17.90 42.98 -4.07
C GLU A 576 16.79 43.02 -5.14
N GLU A 577 16.27 41.86 -5.48
CA GLU A 577 15.21 41.66 -6.47
C GLU A 577 14.40 40.40 -6.16
N ILE A 578 13.10 40.47 -6.37
CA ILE A 578 12.19 39.31 -6.27
C ILE A 578 11.50 39.16 -7.62
N ARG A 579 11.50 37.91 -8.14
CA ARG A 579 10.71 37.52 -9.30
C ARG A 579 9.80 36.35 -8.99
N LEU A 580 8.61 36.43 -9.49
CA LEU A 580 7.65 35.32 -9.47
C LEU A 580 7.59 34.65 -10.84
N SER A 581 7.20 33.39 -10.83
CA SER A 581 7.00 32.66 -12.07
C SER A 581 5.77 31.75 -12.03
N ASN A 582 5.05 31.67 -13.13
CA ASN A 582 4.09 30.61 -13.41
C ASN A 582 3.91 30.44 -14.93
N ALA A 583 3.34 29.30 -15.35
CA ALA A 583 3.20 28.97 -16.77
C ALA A 583 2.27 29.93 -17.54
N LEU A 584 1.36 30.62 -16.89
CA LEU A 584 0.45 31.59 -17.53
C LEU A 584 1.11 32.93 -17.82
N ARG A 585 1.99 33.39 -16.93
CA ARG A 585 2.52 34.75 -16.92
C ARG A 585 4.00 34.83 -17.25
N GLY A 586 4.69 33.66 -17.32
CA GLY A 586 6.14 33.64 -17.44
C GLY A 586 6.82 34.07 -16.15
N VAL A 587 7.92 34.82 -16.27
CA VAL A 587 8.69 35.41 -15.16
C VAL A 587 8.41 36.90 -15.13
N PHE A 588 8.11 37.46 -13.96
CA PHE A 588 7.78 38.87 -13.79
C PHE A 588 8.31 39.40 -12.45
N ALA A 589 8.60 40.68 -12.41
CA ALA A 589 9.11 41.36 -11.21
C ALA A 589 8.06 41.49 -10.12
N ALA A 590 8.47 41.34 -8.85
CA ALA A 590 7.62 41.49 -7.69
C ALA A 590 8.33 42.35 -6.61
N ALA A 591 7.54 42.90 -5.69
CA ALA A 591 8.03 43.55 -4.49
C ALA A 591 7.19 43.13 -3.29
N LEU A 592 7.83 42.96 -2.13
CA LEU A 592 7.12 42.84 -0.85
C LEU A 592 6.28 44.10 -0.58
N ALA A 593 5.05 43.87 -0.12
CA ALA A 593 4.08 44.92 0.19
C ALA A 593 4.28 45.46 1.60
#